data_efa85d1c123b0d9de7553749293bcd49
#
_entry.id   efa85d1c123b0d9de7553749293bcd49
#
_cell.length_a   1.000
_cell.length_b   1.000
_cell.length_c   1.000
_cell.angle_alpha   90.00
_cell.angle_beta   90.00
_cell.angle_gamma   90.00
#
_symmetry.space_group_name_H-M   'P 1'
#
loop_
_entity.id
_entity.type
_entity.pdbx_description
1 polymer ?
#
loop_
_entity_poly.entity_id
_entity_poly.type
_entity_poly.pdbx_seq_one_letter_code
_entity_poly.pdbx_strand_id
1 'polypeptide(L)'
;KAFANPNVKAVVLSIDSPGGAPVEAERIYTAIGSLKRKHPKPVVAVINNLGASAAFLIALHADKIVAGRYSLVGSIGAIMAPWQLDRAIAKYDVSQRVYASGKLKSFLNPFTPVTPEVDLKAQKLVDQMGTYFLEEVKARRGAYLKAGVDVATGEVWAGPEAKEIGLVDAVGTIDEYVASTWGFQAY
;
A
#
# COMPACT_ATOMS: atom_id res chain seq x y z
N LYS A 1 -11.53 -15.79 12.58
CA LYS A 1 -11.38 -16.58 13.85
C LYS A 1 -10.91 -15.69 15.00
N ALA A 2 -9.78 -14.94 14.89
CA ALA A 2 -9.23 -14.13 15.99
C ALA A 2 -10.23 -13.10 16.56
N PHE A 3 -10.93 -12.36 15.72
CA PHE A 3 -11.93 -11.38 16.16
C PHE A 3 -13.07 -12.00 16.97
N ALA A 4 -13.57 -13.17 16.58
CA ALA A 4 -14.67 -13.85 17.24
C ALA A 4 -14.28 -14.62 18.51
N ASN A 5 -13.00 -14.82 18.79
CA ASN A 5 -12.54 -15.57 19.96
C ASN A 5 -12.49 -14.64 21.19
N PRO A 6 -13.29 -14.88 22.26
CA PRO A 6 -13.33 -14.01 23.43
C PRO A 6 -12.00 -13.95 24.21
N ASN A 7 -11.14 -14.95 24.06
CA ASN A 7 -9.84 -15.00 24.74
C ASN A 7 -8.77 -14.13 24.04
N VAL A 8 -8.99 -13.72 22.78
CA VAL A 8 -8.09 -12.84 22.05
C VAL A 8 -8.31 -11.39 22.49
N LYS A 9 -7.29 -10.76 23.04
CA LYS A 9 -7.33 -9.38 23.54
C LYS A 9 -7.12 -8.33 22.46
N ALA A 10 -6.29 -8.64 21.48
CA ALA A 10 -5.97 -7.76 20.34
C ALA A 10 -5.68 -8.60 19.11
N VAL A 11 -5.75 -7.97 17.94
CA VAL A 11 -5.35 -8.59 16.66
C VAL A 11 -4.10 -7.87 16.15
N VAL A 12 -3.04 -8.62 15.88
CA VAL A 12 -1.83 -8.09 15.30
C VAL A 12 -1.78 -8.48 13.83
N LEU A 13 -1.63 -7.47 12.96
CA LEU A 13 -1.35 -7.66 11.55
C LEU A 13 0.16 -7.64 11.38
N SER A 14 0.76 -8.79 11.17
CA SER A 14 2.19 -8.93 10.85
C SER A 14 2.37 -8.65 9.36
N ILE A 15 3.07 -7.57 9.00
CA ILE A 15 3.21 -7.08 7.63
C ILE A 15 4.66 -7.19 7.19
N ASP A 16 4.87 -7.87 6.06
CA ASP A 16 6.12 -7.91 5.32
C ASP A 16 5.78 -8.03 3.83
N SER A 17 5.63 -6.89 3.15
CA SER A 17 5.14 -6.86 1.78
C SER A 17 5.53 -5.57 1.06
N PRO A 18 5.94 -5.64 -0.23
CA PRO A 18 6.19 -4.47 -1.07
C PRO A 18 4.89 -3.77 -1.54
N GLY A 19 3.73 -4.34 -1.27
CA GLY A 19 2.46 -3.88 -1.77
C GLY A 19 1.86 -4.82 -2.82
N GLY A 20 1.17 -4.24 -3.79
CA GLY A 20 0.48 -4.99 -4.84
C GLY A 20 -0.77 -4.26 -5.32
N ALA A 21 -1.82 -5.00 -5.67
CA ALA A 21 -3.06 -4.44 -6.18
C ALA A 21 -3.81 -3.65 -5.08
N PRO A 22 -4.09 -2.35 -5.28
CA PRO A 22 -4.82 -1.53 -4.30
C PRO A 22 -6.20 -2.07 -3.96
N VAL A 23 -6.88 -2.70 -4.92
CA VAL A 23 -8.21 -3.30 -4.70
C VAL A 23 -8.16 -4.45 -3.69
N GLU A 24 -7.08 -5.22 -3.64
CA GLU A 24 -6.93 -6.27 -2.63
C GLU A 24 -6.67 -5.68 -1.23
N ALA A 25 -5.91 -4.60 -1.16
CA ALA A 25 -5.75 -3.86 0.09
C ALA A 25 -7.11 -3.32 0.57
N GLU A 26 -7.91 -2.74 -0.30
CA GLU A 26 -9.26 -2.25 0.01
C GLU A 26 -10.16 -3.36 0.55
N ARG A 27 -10.15 -4.53 -0.06
CA ARG A 27 -10.91 -5.71 0.43
C ARG A 27 -10.47 -6.12 1.84
N ILE A 28 -9.16 -6.13 2.09
CA ILE A 28 -8.60 -6.52 3.39
C ILE A 28 -9.00 -5.51 4.47
N TYR A 29 -8.73 -4.21 4.27
CA TYR A 29 -9.03 -3.24 5.32
C TYR A 29 -10.53 -3.04 5.55
N THR A 30 -11.34 -3.17 4.50
CA THR A 30 -12.81 -3.16 4.63
C THR A 30 -13.30 -4.34 5.46
N ALA A 31 -12.74 -5.54 5.23
CA ALA A 31 -13.04 -6.73 6.04
C ALA A 31 -12.63 -6.54 7.51
N ILE A 32 -11.42 -5.99 7.77
CA ILE A 32 -10.94 -5.66 9.11
C ILE A 32 -11.91 -4.67 9.79
N GLY A 33 -12.29 -3.60 9.11
CA GLY A 33 -13.23 -2.61 9.63
C GLY A 33 -14.60 -3.22 9.97
N SER A 34 -15.10 -4.11 9.13
CA SER A 34 -16.36 -4.83 9.39
C SER A 34 -16.25 -5.76 10.60
N LEU A 35 -15.14 -6.47 10.74
CA LEU A 35 -14.87 -7.35 11.88
C LEU A 35 -14.70 -6.55 13.19
N LYS A 36 -14.04 -5.39 13.15
CA LYS A 36 -13.92 -4.48 14.31
C LYS A 36 -15.28 -3.97 14.79
N ARG A 37 -16.18 -3.63 13.88
CA ARG A 37 -17.54 -3.20 14.24
C ARG A 37 -18.33 -4.33 14.91
N LYS A 38 -18.19 -5.56 14.41
CA LYS A 38 -18.89 -6.73 14.95
C LYS A 38 -18.27 -7.25 16.25
N HIS A 39 -16.96 -7.17 16.37
CA HIS A 39 -16.17 -7.67 17.50
C HIS A 39 -15.12 -6.62 17.86
N PRO A 40 -15.47 -5.65 18.72
CA PRO A 40 -14.55 -4.54 19.07
C PRO A 40 -13.28 -5.07 19.74
N LYS A 41 -12.17 -5.02 19.01
CA LYS A 41 -10.83 -5.39 19.49
C LYS A 41 -9.82 -4.45 18.90
N PRO A 42 -8.76 -4.08 19.65
CA PRO A 42 -7.63 -3.35 19.10
C PRO A 42 -6.98 -4.13 17.95
N VAL A 43 -6.63 -3.41 16.89
CA VAL A 43 -5.86 -3.91 15.75
C VAL A 43 -4.56 -3.15 15.69
N VAL A 44 -3.44 -3.85 15.70
CA VAL A 44 -2.10 -3.26 15.58
C VAL A 44 -1.44 -3.80 14.33
N ALA A 45 -0.98 -2.93 13.46
CA ALA A 45 -0.13 -3.32 12.34
C ALA A 45 1.35 -3.25 12.78
N VAL A 46 2.07 -4.33 12.61
CA VAL A 46 3.52 -4.38 12.85
C VAL A 46 4.22 -4.69 11.53
N ILE A 47 5.02 -3.74 11.09
CA ILE A 47 5.82 -3.84 9.86
C ILE A 47 7.17 -4.44 10.24
N ASN A 48 7.42 -5.69 9.82
CA ASN A 48 8.63 -6.43 10.21
C ASN A 48 9.83 -6.02 9.35
N ASN A 49 9.72 -6.15 8.03
CA ASN A 49 10.79 -5.78 7.09
C ASN A 49 10.29 -4.70 6.12
N LEU A 50 9.20 -4.96 5.41
CA LEU A 50 8.68 -4.05 4.40
C LEU A 50 7.16 -3.88 4.55
N GLY A 51 6.72 -2.63 4.67
CA GLY A 51 5.31 -2.24 4.65
C GLY A 51 5.11 -1.10 3.68
N ALA A 52 5.17 -1.40 2.40
CA ALA A 52 5.19 -0.41 1.34
C ALA A 52 3.94 -0.47 0.45
N SER A 53 3.57 0.67 -0.14
CA SER A 53 2.48 0.80 -1.10
C SER A 53 1.17 0.21 -0.56
N ALA A 54 0.51 -0.71 -1.28
CA ALA A 54 -0.75 -1.34 -0.84
C ALA A 54 -0.65 -2.04 0.53
N ALA A 55 0.52 -2.49 0.96
CA ALA A 55 0.72 -3.05 2.30
C ALA A 55 0.64 -1.97 3.37
N PHE A 56 1.17 -0.77 3.12
CA PHE A 56 1.01 0.37 4.00
C PHE A 56 -0.44 0.87 4.03
N LEU A 57 -1.15 0.83 2.89
CA LEU A 57 -2.57 1.14 2.83
C LEU A 57 -3.40 0.25 3.77
N ILE A 58 -3.08 -1.04 3.89
CA ILE A 58 -3.69 -1.92 4.89
C ILE A 58 -3.34 -1.48 6.31
N ALA A 59 -2.05 -1.17 6.57
CA ALA A 59 -1.58 -0.75 7.88
C ALA A 59 -2.28 0.51 8.40
N LEU A 60 -2.61 1.46 7.52
CA LEU A 60 -3.35 2.69 7.86
C LEU A 60 -4.67 2.45 8.57
N HIS A 61 -5.29 1.28 8.38
CA HIS A 61 -6.59 0.92 8.99
C HIS A 61 -6.47 0.21 10.34
N ALA A 62 -5.26 0.02 10.85
CA ALA A 62 -5.01 -0.40 12.23
C ALA A 62 -5.17 0.77 13.21
N ASP A 63 -5.39 0.46 14.48
CA ASP A 63 -5.45 1.48 15.55
C ASP A 63 -4.06 2.02 15.90
N LYS A 64 -3.04 1.20 15.69
CA LYS A 64 -1.62 1.54 15.86
C LYS A 64 -0.80 0.90 14.76
N ILE A 65 0.24 1.62 14.34
CA ILE A 65 1.22 1.16 13.37
C ILE A 65 2.59 1.18 14.04
N VAL A 66 3.23 0.03 14.06
CA VAL A 66 4.59 -0.16 14.61
C VAL A 66 5.50 -0.61 13.48
N ALA A 67 6.70 -0.08 13.43
CA ALA A 67 7.72 -0.50 12.46
C ALA A 67 9.02 -0.85 13.18
N GLY A 68 9.68 -1.91 12.76
CA GLY A 68 11.03 -2.22 13.21
C GLY A 68 12.02 -1.10 12.87
N ARG A 69 13.13 -1.02 13.58
CA ARG A 69 14.15 0.01 13.32
C ARG A 69 14.64 0.01 11.87
N TYR A 70 14.78 -1.17 11.30
CA TYR A 70 15.27 -1.39 9.93
C TYR A 70 14.14 -1.64 8.92
N SER A 71 12.90 -1.60 9.36
CA SER A 71 11.75 -1.76 8.46
C SER A 71 11.64 -0.56 7.53
N LEU A 72 11.23 -0.82 6.30
CA LEU A 72 10.95 0.21 5.31
C LEU A 72 9.43 0.43 5.19
N VAL A 73 9.03 1.70 5.28
CA VAL A 73 7.63 2.12 5.31
C VAL A 73 7.39 3.21 4.27
N GLY A 74 6.25 3.19 3.61
CA GLY A 74 5.88 4.27 2.69
C GLY A 74 5.58 3.76 1.28
N SER A 75 6.32 4.23 0.29
CA SER A 75 6.02 4.01 -1.14
C SER A 75 4.57 4.42 -1.46
N ILE A 76 4.19 5.61 -0.97
CA ILE A 76 2.84 6.16 -1.15
C ILE A 76 2.74 6.73 -2.55
N GLY A 77 1.94 6.09 -3.39
CA GLY A 77 1.78 6.43 -4.79
C GLY A 77 1.25 5.26 -5.61
N ALA A 78 1.17 5.46 -6.91
CA ALA A 78 0.77 4.43 -7.87
C ALA A 78 1.71 4.45 -9.08
N ILE A 79 1.94 3.30 -9.68
CA ILE A 79 2.70 3.18 -10.91
C ILE A 79 1.98 2.27 -11.91
N MET A 80 2.19 2.55 -13.20
CA MET A 80 1.97 1.63 -14.31
C MET A 80 3.27 1.56 -15.09
N ALA A 81 3.82 0.38 -15.30
CA ALA A 81 5.11 0.18 -15.98
C ALA A 81 5.00 -0.88 -17.08
N PRO A 82 4.18 -0.67 -18.11
CA PRO A 82 4.06 -1.60 -19.23
C PRO A 82 5.36 -1.60 -20.05
N TRP A 83 5.73 -2.77 -20.56
CA TRP A 83 6.78 -2.87 -21.58
C TRP A 83 6.29 -2.33 -22.91
N GLN A 84 7.18 -1.69 -23.68
CA GLN A 84 6.94 -1.29 -25.06
C GLN A 84 7.91 -2.04 -25.97
N LEU A 85 7.40 -2.95 -26.77
CA LEU A 85 8.16 -3.90 -27.58
C LEU A 85 7.90 -3.78 -29.08
N ASP A 86 7.06 -2.84 -29.51
CA ASP A 86 6.69 -2.61 -30.91
C ASP A 86 7.92 -2.46 -31.83
N ARG A 87 8.90 -1.65 -31.41
CA ARG A 87 10.15 -1.46 -32.17
C ARG A 87 11.05 -2.70 -32.16
N ALA A 88 11.00 -3.48 -31.08
CA ALA A 88 11.82 -4.69 -30.97
C ALA A 88 11.32 -5.77 -31.94
N ILE A 89 10.03 -6.00 -32.00
CA ILE A 89 9.44 -7.00 -32.91
C ILE A 89 9.53 -6.55 -34.38
N ALA A 90 9.41 -5.26 -34.66
CA ALA A 90 9.56 -4.72 -36.01
C ALA A 90 10.93 -5.00 -36.64
N LYS A 91 12.02 -5.12 -35.85
CA LYS A 91 13.35 -5.51 -36.34
C LYS A 91 13.39 -6.92 -36.94
N TYR A 92 12.43 -7.77 -36.61
CA TYR A 92 12.30 -9.14 -37.08
C TYR A 92 11.16 -9.29 -38.09
N ASP A 93 10.65 -8.16 -38.65
CA ASP A 93 9.52 -8.12 -39.56
C ASP A 93 8.23 -8.76 -38.98
N VAL A 94 8.07 -8.62 -37.64
CA VAL A 94 6.90 -9.10 -36.90
C VAL A 94 6.05 -7.92 -36.50
N SER A 95 4.74 -8.04 -36.74
CA SER A 95 3.75 -7.05 -36.30
C SER A 95 2.52 -7.71 -35.73
N GLN A 96 1.87 -7.09 -34.77
CA GLN A 96 0.60 -7.52 -34.22
C GLN A 96 -0.55 -6.76 -34.91
N ARG A 97 -1.55 -7.50 -35.38
CA ARG A 97 -2.82 -6.90 -35.82
C ARG A 97 -3.79 -6.89 -34.65
N VAL A 98 -4.36 -5.71 -34.38
CA VAL A 98 -5.33 -5.53 -33.31
C VAL A 98 -6.67 -5.08 -33.89
N TYR A 99 -7.71 -5.80 -33.57
CA TYR A 99 -9.10 -5.46 -33.88
C TYR A 99 -9.81 -5.15 -32.57
N ALA A 100 -10.16 -3.88 -32.35
CA ALA A 100 -10.73 -3.44 -31.08
C ALA A 100 -12.01 -2.62 -31.32
N SER A 101 -13.03 -2.82 -30.49
CA SER A 101 -14.30 -2.09 -30.56
C SER A 101 -14.19 -0.64 -30.07
N GLY A 102 -13.09 -0.25 -29.47
CA GLY A 102 -12.84 1.11 -28.98
C GLY A 102 -11.36 1.48 -29.02
N LYS A 103 -11.05 2.75 -29.27
CA LYS A 103 -9.69 3.26 -29.47
C LYS A 103 -8.72 2.91 -28.34
N LEU A 104 -9.19 2.90 -27.11
CA LEU A 104 -8.37 2.65 -25.92
C LEU A 104 -8.52 1.21 -25.38
N LYS A 105 -9.16 0.30 -26.12
CA LYS A 105 -9.36 -1.07 -25.63
C LYS A 105 -8.06 -1.84 -25.44
N SER A 106 -7.02 -1.48 -26.20
CA SER A 106 -5.67 -2.07 -26.16
C SER A 106 -4.60 -1.10 -25.64
N PHE A 107 -4.98 -0.14 -24.81
CA PHE A 107 -4.11 0.98 -24.46
C PHE A 107 -2.78 0.60 -23.78
N LEU A 108 -2.70 -0.57 -23.14
CA LEU A 108 -1.45 -1.10 -22.55
C LEU A 108 -0.84 -2.25 -23.37
N ASN A 109 -1.19 -2.38 -24.64
CA ASN A 109 -0.63 -3.40 -25.51
C ASN A 109 0.86 -3.12 -25.79
N PRO A 110 1.80 -4.00 -25.40
CA PRO A 110 3.22 -3.75 -25.55
C PRO A 110 3.72 -3.83 -26.99
N PHE A 111 2.92 -4.40 -27.92
CA PHE A 111 3.33 -4.67 -29.29
C PHE A 111 2.80 -3.65 -30.31
N THR A 112 2.09 -2.63 -29.84
CA THR A 112 1.60 -1.54 -30.67
C THR A 112 2.21 -0.22 -30.25
N PRO A 113 2.43 0.73 -31.16
CA PRO A 113 2.95 2.05 -30.81
C PRO A 113 2.05 2.77 -29.81
N VAL A 114 2.66 3.44 -28.85
CA VAL A 114 1.95 4.29 -27.89
C VAL A 114 1.57 5.61 -28.57
N THR A 115 0.35 6.05 -28.37
CA THR A 115 -0.14 7.35 -28.83
C THR A 115 -0.22 8.35 -27.69
N PRO A 116 -0.19 9.67 -27.94
CA PRO A 116 -0.36 10.68 -26.90
C PRO A 116 -1.66 10.52 -26.10
N GLU A 117 -2.73 10.05 -26.73
CA GLU A 117 -4.01 9.77 -26.06
C GLU A 117 -3.88 8.62 -25.04
N VAL A 118 -3.12 7.59 -25.39
CA VAL A 118 -2.82 6.44 -24.50
C VAL A 118 -2.00 6.91 -23.29
N ASP A 119 -0.93 7.69 -23.52
CA ASP A 119 -0.09 8.23 -22.45
C ASP A 119 -0.90 9.09 -21.47
N LEU A 120 -1.70 10.01 -21.99
CA LEU A 120 -2.55 10.87 -21.16
C LEU A 120 -3.54 10.05 -20.33
N LYS A 121 -4.13 9.01 -20.91
CA LYS A 121 -5.07 8.12 -20.19
C LYS A 121 -4.36 7.33 -19.11
N ALA A 122 -3.19 6.77 -19.40
CA ALA A 122 -2.39 6.01 -18.44
C ALA A 122 -1.97 6.89 -17.27
N GLN A 123 -1.40 8.08 -17.56
CA GLN A 123 -0.98 9.04 -16.53
C GLN A 123 -2.16 9.46 -15.65
N LYS A 124 -3.31 9.80 -16.26
CA LYS A 124 -4.51 10.17 -15.51
C LYS A 124 -4.97 9.08 -14.54
N LEU A 125 -4.88 7.80 -14.92
CA LEU A 125 -5.22 6.69 -14.03
C LEU A 125 -4.23 6.57 -12.87
N VAL A 126 -2.94 6.71 -13.13
CA VAL A 126 -1.89 6.71 -12.10
C VAL A 126 -2.10 7.85 -11.11
N ASP A 127 -2.35 9.06 -11.60
CA ASP A 127 -2.59 10.24 -10.77
C ASP A 127 -3.83 10.07 -9.88
N GLN A 128 -4.92 9.50 -10.43
CA GLN A 128 -6.12 9.20 -9.66
C GLN A 128 -5.84 8.20 -8.53
N MET A 129 -5.14 7.09 -8.83
CA MET A 129 -4.82 6.08 -7.81
C MET A 129 -3.89 6.64 -6.75
N GLY A 130 -2.90 7.45 -7.14
CA GLY A 130 -2.03 8.16 -6.22
C GLY A 130 -2.79 9.12 -5.31
N THR A 131 -3.74 9.87 -5.87
CA THR A 131 -4.60 10.80 -5.12
C THR A 131 -5.45 10.05 -4.09
N TYR A 132 -6.11 8.96 -4.46
CA TYR A 132 -6.90 8.15 -3.53
C TYR A 132 -6.06 7.60 -2.38
N PHE A 133 -4.84 7.15 -2.67
CA PHE A 133 -3.95 6.68 -1.62
C PHE A 133 -3.56 7.83 -0.67
N LEU A 134 -3.19 8.98 -1.19
CA LEU A 134 -2.85 10.15 -0.37
C LEU A 134 -4.03 10.63 0.49
N GLU A 135 -5.24 10.57 -0.03
CA GLU A 135 -6.46 10.88 0.73
C GLU A 135 -6.63 9.93 1.92
N GLU A 136 -6.43 8.63 1.75
CA GLU A 136 -6.44 7.66 2.86
C GLU A 136 -5.33 7.94 3.88
N VAL A 137 -4.12 8.25 3.43
CA VAL A 137 -3.02 8.64 4.33
C VAL A 137 -3.40 9.88 5.14
N LYS A 138 -3.92 10.92 4.49
CA LYS A 138 -4.36 12.15 5.17
C LYS A 138 -5.52 11.90 6.13
N ALA A 139 -6.48 11.08 5.76
CA ALA A 139 -7.62 10.73 6.61
C ALA A 139 -7.18 9.99 7.89
N ARG A 140 -6.17 9.13 7.80
CA ARG A 140 -5.73 8.28 8.91
C ARG A 140 -4.55 8.85 9.69
N ARG A 141 -3.66 9.57 9.03
CA ARG A 141 -2.40 10.08 9.60
C ARG A 141 -2.28 11.60 9.59
N GLY A 142 -3.20 12.34 8.95
CA GLY A 142 -3.05 13.77 8.74
C GLY A 142 -2.75 14.59 10.00
N ALA A 143 -3.33 14.22 11.14
CA ALA A 143 -3.07 14.86 12.43
C ALA A 143 -1.66 14.58 13.00
N TYR A 144 -0.96 13.58 12.48
CA TYR A 144 0.36 13.13 12.95
C TYR A 144 1.47 13.48 11.97
N LEU A 145 1.13 13.78 10.71
CA LEU A 145 2.12 14.08 9.68
C LEU A 145 2.89 15.36 10.01
N LYS A 146 4.19 15.28 9.87
CA LYS A 146 5.10 16.43 10.06
C LYS A 146 4.84 17.47 8.96
N ALA A 147 4.62 18.70 9.35
CA ALA A 147 4.40 19.81 8.42
C ALA A 147 5.62 20.00 7.48
N GLY A 148 5.34 20.24 6.20
CA GLY A 148 6.36 20.47 5.18
C GLY A 148 6.99 19.21 4.59
N VAL A 149 6.59 18.00 5.03
CA VAL A 149 7.03 16.75 4.42
C VAL A 149 6.01 16.29 3.40
N ASP A 150 6.45 16.10 2.16
CA ASP A 150 5.63 15.45 1.13
C ASP A 150 5.83 13.93 1.23
N VAL A 151 4.78 13.25 1.68
CA VAL A 151 4.79 11.79 1.84
C VAL A 151 4.31 11.04 0.59
N ALA A 152 3.90 11.75 -0.46
CA ALA A 152 3.37 11.16 -1.70
C ALA A 152 4.42 11.07 -2.83
N THR A 153 5.69 11.15 -2.49
CA THR A 153 6.81 11.09 -3.45
C THR A 153 7.10 9.67 -3.96
N GLY A 154 6.52 8.65 -3.33
CA GLY A 154 6.86 7.25 -3.59
C GLY A 154 8.09 6.75 -2.83
N GLU A 155 8.69 7.58 -1.97
CA GLU A 155 9.81 7.18 -1.11
C GLU A 155 9.41 6.15 -0.06
N VAL A 156 10.43 5.50 0.48
CA VAL A 156 10.35 4.68 1.69
C VAL A 156 11.25 5.23 2.76
N TRP A 157 10.82 5.14 3.99
CA TRP A 157 11.53 5.63 5.17
C TRP A 157 11.80 4.48 6.14
N ALA A 158 12.96 4.50 6.80
CA ALA A 158 13.24 3.57 7.88
C ALA A 158 12.32 3.85 9.08
N GLY A 159 12.10 2.84 9.95
CA GLY A 159 11.17 2.94 11.06
C GLY A 159 11.28 4.19 11.92
N PRO A 160 12.49 4.60 12.38
CA PRO A 160 12.66 5.84 13.16
C PRO A 160 12.24 7.10 12.41
N GLU A 161 12.60 7.22 11.14
CA GLU A 161 12.23 8.34 10.30
C GLU A 161 10.74 8.35 9.98
N ALA A 162 10.17 7.18 9.66
CA ALA A 162 8.73 7.01 9.45
C ALA A 162 7.91 7.45 10.68
N LYS A 163 8.45 7.23 11.90
CA LYS A 163 7.85 7.74 13.14
C LYS A 163 7.99 9.25 13.23
N GLU A 164 9.18 9.80 12.95
CA GLU A 164 9.43 11.24 13.02
C GLU A 164 8.50 12.03 12.09
N ILE A 165 8.26 11.51 10.87
CA ILE A 165 7.37 12.17 9.91
C ILE A 165 5.89 11.84 10.11
N GLY A 166 5.54 10.98 11.07
CA GLY A 166 4.18 10.69 11.49
C GLY A 166 3.49 9.54 10.76
N LEU A 167 4.20 8.75 9.95
CA LEU A 167 3.62 7.60 9.25
C LEU A 167 3.35 6.42 10.18
N VAL A 168 4.16 6.21 11.22
CA VAL A 168 3.97 5.16 12.22
C VAL A 168 3.92 5.73 13.63
N ASP A 169 3.37 4.97 14.59
CA ASP A 169 3.19 5.40 15.97
C ASP A 169 4.40 5.05 16.86
N ALA A 170 5.05 3.94 16.58
CA ALA A 170 6.16 3.44 17.40
C ALA A 170 7.20 2.71 16.56
N VAL A 171 8.41 2.65 17.11
CA VAL A 171 9.50 1.81 16.60
C VAL A 171 9.71 0.65 17.54
N GLY A 172 9.74 -0.57 17.03
CA GLY A 172 9.94 -1.79 17.79
C GLY A 172 9.56 -3.04 17.02
N THR A 173 9.85 -4.17 17.61
CA THR A 173 9.43 -5.47 17.11
C THR A 173 8.03 -5.84 17.62
N ILE A 174 7.43 -6.90 17.06
CA ILE A 174 6.14 -7.41 17.51
C ILE A 174 6.21 -7.83 18.98
N ASP A 175 7.29 -8.52 19.39
CA ASP A 175 7.45 -9.04 20.74
C ASP A 175 7.62 -7.89 21.75
N GLU A 176 8.45 -6.91 21.43
CA GLU A 176 8.65 -5.72 22.28
C GLU A 176 7.33 -4.94 22.45
N TYR A 177 6.60 -4.72 21.36
CA TYR A 177 5.35 -3.97 21.43
C TYR A 177 4.27 -4.72 22.22
N VAL A 178 4.10 -6.03 21.99
CA VAL A 178 3.13 -6.87 22.69
C VAL A 178 3.49 -6.95 24.18
N ALA A 179 4.76 -7.19 24.49
CA ALA A 179 5.22 -7.28 25.89
C ALA A 179 5.03 -5.94 26.63
N SER A 180 5.36 -4.82 26.02
CA SER A 180 5.21 -3.49 26.63
C SER A 180 3.76 -3.05 26.78
N THR A 181 2.87 -3.48 25.87
CA THR A 181 1.47 -3.04 25.85
C THR A 181 0.57 -3.92 26.69
N TRP A 182 0.81 -5.24 26.70
CA TRP A 182 -0.08 -6.22 27.35
C TRP A 182 0.62 -7.11 28.36
N GLY A 183 1.93 -7.01 28.55
CA GLY A 183 2.68 -7.72 29.57
C GLY A 183 2.86 -9.22 29.32
N PHE A 184 2.73 -9.69 28.08
CA PHE A 184 2.90 -11.10 27.71
C PHE A 184 3.67 -11.25 26.39
N GLN A 185 4.19 -12.46 26.13
CA GLN A 185 4.91 -12.75 24.89
C GLN A 185 3.91 -12.97 23.72
N ALA A 186 4.29 -12.50 22.54
CA ALA A 186 3.57 -12.83 21.32
C ALA A 186 3.95 -14.26 20.86
N TYR A 187 2.96 -15.06 20.52
CA TYR A 187 3.13 -16.40 19.96
C TYR A 187 2.36 -16.51 18.64
#